data_3e2ec5a4b91206912660d94623493340
#
_entry.id   3e2ec5a4b91206912660d94623493340
#
_cell.length_a   1.000
_cell.length_b   1.000
_cell.length_c   1.000
_cell.angle_alpha   90.00
_cell.angle_beta   90.00
_cell.angle_gamma   90.00
#
_symmetry.space_group_name_H-M   'P 1'
#
loop_
_entity.id
_entity.type
_entity.pdbx_description
1 polymer ?
#
loop_
_entity_poly.entity_id
_entity_poly.type
_entity_poly.pdbx_seq_one_letter_code
_entity_poly.pdbx_strand_id
1 'polypeptide(L)'
;MRVGIIGTGLIGSSIGFACRERGDSVVGFDRDTSTLRFAVARGAIEDTATRNEIYASCDAVVIALPPDVTIEEVRDLSDRTFHAEQFVIDVASVKAPVEAAGRDVDVFVPTHPMAGSEKTGPTGARGDLFERRWWCYVSTRDESRTQAARAFIDRLGAYPCAVDAAEHDRIVAMTSHLPQVLAYAFRRCVDGLVTSVDARTISALSGPVAQELLRIAQSSHEMWNPIFAANAVAIEDALARLQRELDDRRLSG
;
A
#
# COMPACT_ATOMS: atom_id res chain seq x y z
N MET A 1 13.17 -9.72 17.14
CA MET A 1 13.81 -9.87 15.82
C MET A 1 14.42 -8.56 15.36
N ARG A 2 15.29 -8.60 14.37
CA ARG A 2 15.81 -7.40 13.70
C ARG A 2 15.01 -7.17 12.41
N VAL A 3 14.34 -6.04 12.32
CA VAL A 3 13.47 -5.69 11.18
C VAL A 3 14.12 -4.59 10.37
N GLY A 4 14.24 -4.80 9.06
CA GLY A 4 14.71 -3.81 8.10
C GLY A 4 13.54 -3.22 7.32
N ILE A 5 13.46 -1.89 7.21
CA ILE A 5 12.40 -1.19 6.48
C ILE A 5 13.03 -0.41 5.32
N ILE A 6 12.60 -0.74 4.10
CA ILE A 6 12.98 -0.02 2.88
C ILE A 6 11.80 0.84 2.47
N GLY A 7 11.92 2.15 2.65
CA GLY A 7 10.84 3.13 2.54
C GLY A 7 10.23 3.49 3.90
N THR A 8 10.63 4.63 4.47
CA THR A 8 10.19 5.10 5.80
C THR A 8 9.05 6.14 5.72
N GLY A 9 8.20 6.02 4.70
CA GLY A 9 6.97 6.79 4.57
C GLY A 9 5.91 6.42 5.62
N LEU A 10 4.64 6.68 5.33
CA LEU A 10 3.52 6.40 6.23
C LEU A 10 3.48 4.93 6.68
N ILE A 11 3.46 4.00 5.74
CA ILE A 11 3.30 2.55 6.03
C ILE A 11 4.56 2.00 6.68
N GLY A 12 5.75 2.26 6.10
CA GLY A 12 7.01 1.76 6.66
C GLY A 12 7.27 2.26 8.08
N SER A 13 7.07 3.57 8.35
CA SER A 13 7.21 4.10 9.70
C SER A 13 6.15 3.55 10.67
N SER A 14 4.93 3.28 10.21
CA SER A 14 3.89 2.65 11.06
C SER A 14 4.28 1.22 11.43
N ILE A 15 4.82 0.44 10.50
CA ILE A 15 5.37 -0.89 10.79
C ILE A 15 6.53 -0.77 11.78
N GLY A 16 7.41 0.21 11.57
CA GLY A 16 8.52 0.49 12.49
C GLY A 16 8.05 0.73 13.92
N PHE A 17 7.08 1.62 14.14
CA PHE A 17 6.48 1.85 15.45
C PHE A 17 5.88 0.57 16.03
N ALA A 18 5.06 -0.15 15.26
CA ALA A 18 4.43 -1.38 15.70
C ALA A 18 5.46 -2.46 16.12
N CYS A 19 6.57 -2.59 15.40
CA CYS A 19 7.67 -3.49 15.75
C CYS A 19 8.40 -3.03 17.02
N ARG A 20 8.72 -1.73 17.11
CA ARG A 20 9.41 -1.15 18.29
C ARG A 20 8.61 -1.32 19.56
N GLU A 21 7.30 -1.09 19.54
CA GLU A 21 6.39 -1.30 20.67
C GLU A 21 6.37 -2.76 21.15
N ARG A 22 6.75 -3.70 20.30
CA ARG A 22 6.85 -5.15 20.58
C ARG A 22 8.27 -5.61 20.91
N GLY A 23 9.21 -4.67 21.07
CA GLY A 23 10.59 -4.94 21.49
C GLY A 23 11.53 -5.41 20.37
N ASP A 24 11.16 -5.19 19.11
CA ASP A 24 12.06 -5.46 17.99
C ASP A 24 13.08 -4.34 17.81
N SER A 25 14.28 -4.70 17.30
CA SER A 25 15.23 -3.74 16.75
C SER A 25 14.84 -3.40 15.31
N VAL A 26 14.74 -2.13 14.98
CA VAL A 26 14.30 -1.68 13.67
C VAL A 26 15.31 -0.73 13.05
N VAL A 27 15.79 -1.07 11.85
CA VAL A 27 16.65 -0.20 11.03
C VAL A 27 15.92 0.18 9.73
N GLY A 28 16.25 1.31 9.16
CA GLY A 28 15.55 1.79 7.98
C GLY A 28 16.45 2.38 6.90
N PHE A 29 15.92 2.35 5.68
CA PHE A 29 16.47 3.04 4.52
C PHE A 29 15.37 3.82 3.81
N ASP A 30 15.67 5.03 3.40
CA ASP A 30 14.86 5.81 2.47
C ASP A 30 15.78 6.64 1.55
N ARG A 31 15.37 6.81 0.30
CA ARG A 31 16.10 7.69 -0.63
C ARG A 31 16.01 9.18 -0.23
N ASP A 32 14.87 9.55 0.39
CA ASP A 32 14.69 10.88 0.98
C ASP A 32 15.25 10.90 2.41
N THR A 33 16.41 11.52 2.54
CA THR A 33 17.10 11.65 3.83
C THR A 33 16.32 12.46 4.86
N SER A 34 15.39 13.32 4.45
CA SER A 34 14.53 14.08 5.37
C SER A 34 13.48 13.18 6.00
N THR A 35 12.84 12.34 5.19
CA THR A 35 11.90 11.30 5.64
C THR A 35 12.58 10.31 6.56
N LEU A 36 13.77 9.84 6.21
CA LEU A 36 14.56 8.91 7.02
C LEU A 36 14.93 9.51 8.40
N ARG A 37 15.46 10.73 8.43
CA ARG A 37 15.76 11.43 9.70
C ARG A 37 14.53 11.65 10.56
N PHE A 38 13.38 11.94 9.95
CA PHE A 38 12.14 12.10 10.68
C PHE A 38 11.69 10.78 11.33
N ALA A 39 11.82 9.65 10.63
CA ALA A 39 11.50 8.33 11.16
C ALA A 39 12.36 7.96 12.39
N VAL A 40 13.68 8.27 12.35
CA VAL A 40 14.60 8.13 13.51
C VAL A 40 14.15 9.05 14.66
N ALA A 41 13.97 10.32 14.38
CA ALA A 41 13.62 11.32 15.40
C ALA A 41 12.29 11.00 16.12
N ARG A 42 11.35 10.37 15.40
CA ARG A 42 10.07 9.92 15.96
C ARG A 42 10.15 8.56 16.67
N GLY A 43 11.26 7.82 16.53
CA GLY A 43 11.44 6.51 17.11
C GLY A 43 10.78 5.36 16.35
N ALA A 44 10.37 5.59 15.08
CA ALA A 44 9.87 4.52 14.21
C ALA A 44 10.98 3.52 13.85
N ILE A 45 12.19 4.01 13.69
CA ILE A 45 13.41 3.20 13.51
C ILE A 45 14.47 3.64 14.53
N GLU A 46 15.37 2.73 14.90
CA GLU A 46 16.47 3.03 15.84
C GLU A 46 17.64 3.71 15.14
N ASP A 47 17.94 3.24 13.94
CA ASP A 47 19.10 3.69 13.18
C ASP A 47 18.84 3.54 11.68
N THR A 48 19.72 4.12 10.90
CA THR A 48 19.72 4.02 9.44
C THR A 48 20.68 2.94 8.97
N ALA A 49 20.36 2.28 7.87
CA ALA A 49 21.22 1.32 7.23
C ALA A 49 21.12 1.44 5.70
N THR A 50 22.12 0.99 4.98
CA THR A 50 22.01 0.82 3.53
C THR A 50 21.11 -0.36 3.18
N ARG A 51 20.53 -0.39 1.97
CA ARG A 51 19.75 -1.53 1.51
C ARG A 51 20.53 -2.86 1.63
N ASN A 52 21.81 -2.87 1.28
CA ASN A 52 22.64 -4.06 1.36
C ASN A 52 22.82 -4.54 2.81
N GLU A 53 23.03 -3.64 3.76
CA GLU A 53 23.11 -4.00 5.18
C GLU A 53 21.78 -4.54 5.71
N ILE A 54 20.65 -3.98 5.29
CA ILE A 54 19.31 -4.46 5.65
C ILE A 54 19.14 -5.91 5.18
N TYR A 55 19.39 -6.19 3.91
CA TYR A 55 19.25 -7.55 3.37
C TYR A 55 20.25 -8.54 3.98
N ALA A 56 21.44 -8.09 4.36
CA ALA A 56 22.47 -8.96 4.93
C ALA A 56 22.27 -9.29 6.42
N SER A 57 21.50 -8.47 7.18
CA SER A 57 21.54 -8.55 8.65
C SER A 57 20.17 -8.58 9.34
N CYS A 58 19.07 -8.41 8.62
CA CYS A 58 17.74 -8.38 9.22
C CYS A 58 17.03 -9.73 9.09
N ASP A 59 16.27 -10.13 10.11
CA ASP A 59 15.45 -11.34 10.10
C ASP A 59 14.22 -11.17 9.20
N ALA A 60 13.63 -9.99 9.22
CA ALA A 60 12.50 -9.60 8.39
C ALA A 60 12.84 -8.33 7.62
N VAL A 61 12.55 -8.30 6.33
CA VAL A 61 12.68 -7.10 5.49
C VAL A 61 11.32 -6.70 4.95
N VAL A 62 10.97 -5.43 5.12
CA VAL A 62 9.73 -4.86 4.63
C VAL A 62 10.04 -3.84 3.52
N ILE A 63 9.56 -4.10 2.31
CA ILE A 63 9.64 -3.19 1.17
C ILE A 63 8.37 -2.33 1.17
N ALA A 64 8.50 -1.07 1.62
CA ALA A 64 7.38 -0.11 1.76
C ALA A 64 7.54 1.05 0.76
N LEU A 65 7.60 0.71 -0.51
CA LEU A 65 7.83 1.59 -1.65
C LEU A 65 6.59 1.70 -2.55
N PRO A 66 6.50 2.70 -3.45
CA PRO A 66 5.50 2.73 -4.51
C PRO A 66 5.52 1.45 -5.36
N PRO A 67 4.39 1.03 -5.98
CA PRO A 67 4.29 -0.26 -6.67
C PRO A 67 5.34 -0.49 -7.76
N ASP A 68 5.61 0.51 -8.59
CA ASP A 68 6.62 0.46 -9.65
C ASP A 68 8.02 0.22 -9.10
N VAL A 69 8.41 0.97 -8.07
CA VAL A 69 9.70 0.82 -7.39
C VAL A 69 9.77 -0.50 -6.61
N THR A 70 8.64 -0.95 -6.02
CA THR A 70 8.55 -2.26 -5.35
C THR A 70 8.84 -3.40 -6.34
N ILE A 71 8.26 -3.35 -7.53
CA ILE A 71 8.47 -4.35 -8.58
C ILE A 71 9.96 -4.43 -8.99
N GLU A 72 10.62 -3.29 -9.13
CA GLU A 72 12.06 -3.23 -9.41
C GLU A 72 12.88 -3.80 -8.25
N GLU A 73 12.62 -3.36 -7.02
CA GLU A 73 13.32 -3.84 -5.81
C GLU A 73 13.17 -5.37 -5.63
N VAL A 74 11.98 -5.91 -5.91
CA VAL A 74 11.70 -7.35 -5.82
C VAL A 74 12.47 -8.14 -6.90
N ARG A 75 12.61 -7.62 -8.11
CA ARG A 75 13.43 -8.25 -9.15
C ARG A 75 14.91 -8.36 -8.74
N ASP A 76 15.43 -7.32 -8.10
CA ASP A 76 16.82 -7.28 -7.63
C ASP A 76 17.09 -8.29 -6.50
N LEU A 77 16.05 -8.88 -5.89
CA LEU A 77 16.22 -9.91 -4.85
C LEU A 77 16.85 -11.20 -5.38
N SER A 78 16.65 -11.54 -6.65
CA SER A 78 17.24 -12.74 -7.28
C SER A 78 18.78 -12.77 -7.24
N ASP A 79 19.41 -11.61 -7.21
CA ASP A 79 20.87 -11.45 -7.20
C ASP A 79 21.44 -11.37 -5.78
N ARG A 80 20.61 -11.57 -4.74
CA ARG A 80 21.00 -11.47 -3.33
C ARG A 80 21.10 -12.83 -2.66
N THR A 81 21.87 -12.87 -1.59
CA THR A 81 21.94 -14.03 -0.68
C THR A 81 21.20 -13.72 0.61
N PHE A 82 20.48 -14.71 1.11
CA PHE A 82 19.64 -14.59 2.30
C PHE A 82 20.01 -15.67 3.31
N HIS A 83 19.87 -15.38 4.60
CA HIS A 83 20.07 -16.41 5.64
C HIS A 83 18.82 -17.28 5.82
N ALA A 84 19.02 -18.45 6.46
CA ALA A 84 18.02 -19.52 6.47
C ALA A 84 16.64 -19.12 7.01
N GLU A 85 16.53 -18.24 7.99
CA GLU A 85 15.26 -17.86 8.62
C GLU A 85 14.69 -16.52 8.12
N GLN A 86 15.41 -15.85 7.22
CA GLN A 86 15.03 -14.53 6.72
C GLN A 86 13.80 -14.61 5.82
N PHE A 87 12.92 -13.64 5.90
CA PHE A 87 11.84 -13.42 4.95
C PHE A 87 11.73 -11.95 4.54
N VAL A 88 11.23 -11.75 3.34
CA VAL A 88 11.01 -10.42 2.75
C VAL A 88 9.54 -10.28 2.40
N ILE A 89 8.91 -9.19 2.80
CA ILE A 89 7.54 -8.83 2.41
C ILE A 89 7.51 -7.46 1.75
N ASP A 90 6.50 -7.22 0.92
CA ASP A 90 6.14 -5.88 0.45
C ASP A 90 4.83 -5.41 1.07
N VAL A 91 4.47 -4.15 0.84
CA VAL A 91 3.18 -3.57 1.25
C VAL A 91 2.47 -2.85 0.10
N ALA A 92 2.85 -3.12 -1.13
CA ALA A 92 2.27 -2.46 -2.31
C ALA A 92 0.79 -2.76 -2.47
N SER A 93 0.05 -1.81 -3.07
CA SER A 93 -1.40 -1.90 -3.25
C SER A 93 -1.85 -2.80 -4.40
N VAL A 94 -0.91 -3.43 -5.11
CA VAL A 94 -1.15 -4.37 -6.21
C VAL A 94 -0.32 -5.63 -5.99
N LYS A 95 -0.85 -6.81 -6.36
CA LYS A 95 -0.18 -8.08 -6.05
C LYS A 95 0.29 -8.84 -7.30
N ALA A 96 -0.50 -8.91 -8.35
CA ALA A 96 -0.14 -9.71 -9.53
C ALA A 96 1.22 -9.33 -10.17
N PRO A 97 1.52 -8.04 -10.44
CA PRO A 97 2.82 -7.68 -10.99
C PRO A 97 3.98 -7.84 -9.98
N VAL A 98 3.71 -7.68 -8.67
CA VAL A 98 4.71 -7.85 -7.61
C VAL A 98 5.03 -9.34 -7.41
N GLU A 99 4.02 -10.21 -7.37
CA GLU A 99 4.20 -11.67 -7.33
C GLU A 99 4.97 -12.17 -8.56
N ALA A 100 4.60 -11.69 -9.74
CA ALA A 100 5.29 -12.07 -10.97
C ALA A 100 6.78 -11.68 -10.96
N ALA A 101 7.12 -10.53 -10.36
CA ALA A 101 8.50 -10.08 -10.21
C ALA A 101 9.32 -10.95 -9.24
N GLY A 102 8.70 -11.44 -8.16
CA GLY A 102 9.34 -12.24 -7.12
C GLY A 102 9.09 -13.75 -7.18
N ARG A 103 8.53 -14.27 -8.27
CA ARG A 103 8.07 -15.66 -8.40
C ARG A 103 9.14 -16.71 -8.10
N ASP A 104 10.39 -16.42 -8.44
CA ASP A 104 11.52 -17.32 -8.27
C ASP A 104 12.42 -16.95 -7.08
N VAL A 105 11.91 -16.09 -6.19
CA VAL A 105 12.60 -15.62 -4.98
C VAL A 105 11.96 -16.24 -3.75
N ASP A 106 12.53 -17.35 -3.25
CA ASP A 106 11.93 -18.17 -2.18
C ASP A 106 11.69 -17.40 -0.86
N VAL A 107 12.50 -16.39 -0.54
CA VAL A 107 12.37 -15.61 0.69
C VAL A 107 11.25 -14.57 0.62
N PHE A 108 10.71 -14.29 -0.57
CA PHE A 108 9.77 -13.20 -0.78
C PHE A 108 8.32 -13.68 -0.68
N VAL A 109 7.53 -13.00 0.14
CA VAL A 109 6.09 -13.21 0.31
C VAL A 109 5.35 -11.91 -0.01
N PRO A 110 4.59 -11.84 -1.11
CA PRO A 110 3.83 -10.66 -1.46
C PRO A 110 2.73 -10.38 -0.44
N THR A 111 2.63 -9.14 0.05
CA THR A 111 1.59 -8.77 1.04
C THR A 111 1.00 -7.39 0.76
N HIS A 112 -0.17 -7.11 1.36
CA HIS A 112 -0.80 -5.78 1.29
C HIS A 112 -1.65 -5.53 2.54
N PRO A 113 -1.28 -4.58 3.43
CA PRO A 113 -2.13 -4.16 4.54
C PRO A 113 -3.33 -3.35 4.03
N MET A 114 -4.55 -3.80 4.35
CA MET A 114 -5.78 -3.03 4.08
C MET A 114 -5.90 -1.86 5.06
N ALA A 115 -4.85 -1.06 5.13
CA ALA A 115 -4.71 0.07 6.04
C ALA A 115 -3.96 1.22 5.35
N GLY A 116 -4.34 2.44 5.69
CA GLY A 116 -3.75 3.64 5.14
C GLY A 116 -4.42 4.88 5.72
N SER A 117 -3.99 6.04 5.32
CA SER A 117 -4.67 7.30 5.57
C SER A 117 -4.45 8.26 4.41
N GLU A 118 -5.25 9.31 4.35
CA GLU A 118 -5.08 10.42 3.41
C GLU A 118 -3.81 11.26 3.66
N LYS A 119 -3.17 11.05 4.82
CA LYS A 119 -1.89 11.70 5.16
C LYS A 119 -0.76 11.02 4.43
N THR A 120 0.12 11.79 3.82
CA THR A 120 1.33 11.30 3.17
C THR A 120 2.55 11.46 4.08
N GLY A 121 3.57 10.63 3.85
CA GLY A 121 4.84 10.69 4.58
C GLY A 121 4.74 10.19 6.03
N PRO A 122 5.85 10.26 6.80
CA PRO A 122 5.95 9.67 8.12
C PRO A 122 5.20 10.44 9.22
N THR A 123 4.70 11.66 8.93
CA THR A 123 3.97 12.50 9.91
C THR A 123 2.65 11.89 10.34
N GLY A 124 2.01 11.10 9.49
CA GLY A 124 0.78 10.38 9.79
C GLY A 124 0.98 8.98 10.37
N ALA A 125 2.24 8.53 10.50
CA ALA A 125 2.56 7.18 10.94
C ALA A 125 2.24 6.96 12.43
N ARG A 126 1.73 5.76 12.75
CA ARG A 126 1.37 5.33 14.11
C ARG A 126 1.45 3.80 14.24
N GLY A 127 1.80 3.28 15.42
CA GLY A 127 2.01 1.85 15.65
C GLY A 127 0.74 1.01 15.60
N ASP A 128 -0.41 1.60 15.89
CA ASP A 128 -1.73 0.95 15.88
C ASP A 128 -2.44 0.97 14.51
N LEU A 129 -1.75 1.41 13.44
CA LEU A 129 -2.36 1.58 12.10
C LEU A 129 -2.97 0.26 11.58
N PHE A 130 -2.35 -0.87 11.90
CA PHE A 130 -2.71 -2.19 11.40
C PHE A 130 -3.62 -2.96 12.36
N GLU A 131 -3.79 -2.50 13.58
CA GLU A 131 -4.59 -3.20 14.59
C GLU A 131 -6.02 -3.42 14.12
N ARG A 132 -6.44 -4.71 14.15
CA ARG A 132 -7.78 -5.15 13.74
C ARG A 132 -8.11 -4.83 12.27
N ARG A 133 -7.09 -4.66 11.40
CA ARG A 133 -7.21 -4.50 9.96
C ARG A 133 -6.83 -5.80 9.26
N TRP A 134 -7.47 -6.06 8.13
CA TRP A 134 -7.04 -7.15 7.28
C TRP A 134 -5.70 -6.83 6.64
N TRP A 135 -4.85 -7.85 6.53
CA TRP A 135 -3.59 -7.76 5.82
C TRP A 135 -3.47 -8.99 4.92
N CYS A 136 -3.60 -8.76 3.61
CA CYS A 136 -3.55 -9.83 2.62
C CYS A 136 -2.12 -10.32 2.41
N TYR A 137 -1.98 -11.63 2.15
CA TYR A 137 -0.73 -12.22 1.70
C TYR A 137 -1.00 -13.24 0.59
N VAL A 138 -0.04 -13.40 -0.34
CA VAL A 138 -0.05 -14.44 -1.37
C VAL A 138 0.85 -15.57 -0.90
N SER A 139 0.29 -16.80 -0.83
CA SER A 139 1.07 -17.97 -0.46
C SER A 139 2.13 -18.27 -1.52
N THR A 140 3.34 -18.60 -1.08
CA THR A 140 4.46 -18.92 -1.96
C THR A 140 4.78 -20.43 -1.93
N ARG A 141 5.73 -20.87 -2.75
CA ARG A 141 6.20 -22.27 -2.76
C ARG A 141 6.88 -22.65 -1.46
N ASP A 142 7.54 -21.70 -0.79
CA ASP A 142 8.12 -21.89 0.54
C ASP A 142 7.07 -21.60 1.61
N GLU A 143 6.45 -22.68 2.10
CA GLU A 143 5.44 -22.60 3.16
C GLU A 143 6.01 -22.02 4.46
N SER A 144 7.30 -22.26 4.76
CA SER A 144 7.92 -21.73 5.99
C SER A 144 8.01 -20.21 5.97
N ARG A 145 8.29 -19.61 4.82
CA ARG A 145 8.33 -18.16 4.61
C ARG A 145 6.92 -17.55 4.65
N THR A 146 5.96 -18.23 4.02
CA THR A 146 4.55 -17.86 4.10
C THR A 146 4.07 -17.82 5.55
N GLN A 147 4.41 -18.83 6.35
CA GLN A 147 4.06 -18.88 7.77
C GLN A 147 4.77 -17.80 8.59
N ALA A 148 6.06 -17.53 8.32
CA ALA A 148 6.80 -16.46 8.98
C ALA A 148 6.17 -15.07 8.70
N ALA A 149 5.84 -14.78 7.45
CA ALA A 149 5.15 -13.55 7.05
C ALA A 149 3.78 -13.43 7.73
N ARG A 150 2.97 -14.52 7.74
CA ARG A 150 1.69 -14.57 8.42
C ARG A 150 1.81 -14.31 9.93
N ALA A 151 2.79 -14.94 10.59
CA ALA A 151 3.04 -14.75 12.01
C ALA A 151 3.50 -13.31 12.32
N PHE A 152 4.29 -12.70 11.43
CA PHE A 152 4.68 -11.29 11.52
C PHE A 152 3.45 -10.37 11.43
N ILE A 153 2.55 -10.59 10.47
CA ILE A 153 1.31 -9.82 10.31
C ILE A 153 0.42 -9.93 11.56
N ASP A 154 0.19 -11.14 12.05
CA ASP A 154 -0.62 -11.39 13.25
C ASP A 154 -0.01 -10.72 14.48
N ARG A 155 1.31 -10.79 14.63
CA ARG A 155 2.03 -10.13 15.72
C ARG A 155 1.88 -8.60 15.69
N LEU A 156 1.69 -7.97 14.53
CA LEU A 156 1.40 -6.54 14.42
C LEU A 156 -0.05 -6.18 14.76
N GLY A 157 -0.88 -7.16 15.14
CA GLY A 157 -2.29 -6.96 15.52
C GLY A 157 -3.24 -6.92 14.32
N ALA A 158 -2.76 -7.25 13.12
CA ALA A 158 -3.58 -7.34 11.92
C ALA A 158 -4.17 -8.75 11.75
N TYR A 159 -5.21 -8.87 10.93
CA TYR A 159 -5.82 -10.16 10.57
C TYR A 159 -5.21 -10.66 9.24
N PRO A 160 -4.35 -11.70 9.25
CA PRO A 160 -3.78 -12.23 8.01
C PRO A 160 -4.86 -12.91 7.16
N CYS A 161 -4.87 -12.62 5.85
CA CYS A 161 -5.83 -13.17 4.89
C CYS A 161 -5.09 -13.67 3.65
N ALA A 162 -5.12 -14.97 3.40
CA ALA A 162 -4.58 -15.53 2.17
C ALA A 162 -5.45 -15.17 0.97
N VAL A 163 -4.83 -14.81 -0.15
CA VAL A 163 -5.53 -14.45 -1.39
C VAL A 163 -4.66 -14.79 -2.60
N ASP A 164 -5.30 -15.13 -3.71
CA ASP A 164 -4.64 -15.17 -5.02
C ASP A 164 -4.32 -13.75 -5.50
N ALA A 165 -3.15 -13.54 -6.11
CA ALA A 165 -2.70 -12.21 -6.51
C ALA A 165 -3.61 -11.54 -7.56
N ALA A 166 -4.08 -12.29 -8.54
CA ALA A 166 -4.98 -11.76 -9.57
C ALA A 166 -6.39 -11.51 -9.01
N GLU A 167 -6.85 -12.36 -8.08
CA GLU A 167 -8.13 -12.14 -7.38
C GLU A 167 -8.06 -10.89 -6.50
N HIS A 168 -6.95 -10.71 -5.74
CA HIS A 168 -6.70 -9.49 -4.98
C HIS A 168 -6.83 -8.24 -5.86
N ASP A 169 -6.12 -8.21 -6.99
CA ASP A 169 -6.06 -7.04 -7.85
C ASP A 169 -7.43 -6.71 -8.49
N ARG A 170 -8.24 -7.73 -8.83
CA ARG A 170 -9.63 -7.54 -9.27
C ARG A 170 -10.53 -6.98 -8.17
N ILE A 171 -10.38 -7.46 -6.93
CA ILE A 171 -11.17 -6.97 -5.79
C ILE A 171 -10.82 -5.52 -5.49
N VAL A 172 -9.53 -5.18 -5.37
CA VAL A 172 -9.12 -3.81 -5.05
C VAL A 172 -9.36 -2.83 -6.21
N ALA A 173 -9.36 -3.32 -7.46
CA ALA A 173 -9.79 -2.50 -8.60
C ALA A 173 -11.22 -2.01 -8.42
N MET A 174 -12.14 -2.87 -7.97
CA MET A 174 -13.54 -2.52 -7.76
C MET A 174 -13.77 -1.73 -6.46
N THR A 175 -13.09 -2.11 -5.36
CA THR A 175 -13.41 -1.61 -4.01
C THR A 175 -12.58 -0.41 -3.57
N SER A 176 -11.48 -0.13 -4.27
CA SER A 176 -10.53 0.93 -3.94
C SER A 176 -10.18 1.81 -5.15
N HIS A 177 -9.67 1.22 -6.24
CA HIS A 177 -9.12 1.99 -7.35
C HIS A 177 -10.21 2.68 -8.15
N LEU A 178 -11.29 1.98 -8.51
CA LEU A 178 -12.45 2.57 -9.19
C LEU A 178 -13.10 3.71 -8.40
N PRO A 179 -13.39 3.58 -7.09
CA PRO A 179 -13.84 4.70 -6.26
C PRO A 179 -12.94 5.93 -6.33
N GLN A 180 -11.62 5.74 -6.33
CA GLN A 180 -10.67 6.85 -6.45
C GLN A 180 -10.72 7.52 -7.83
N VAL A 181 -10.79 6.74 -8.91
CA VAL A 181 -10.96 7.25 -10.29
C VAL A 181 -12.24 8.07 -10.39
N LEU A 182 -13.34 7.54 -9.82
CA LEU A 182 -14.63 8.24 -9.79
C LEU A 182 -14.57 9.55 -8.98
N ALA A 183 -13.88 9.55 -7.85
CA ALA A 183 -13.71 10.74 -7.03
C ALA A 183 -12.94 11.84 -7.79
N TYR A 184 -11.88 11.49 -8.50
CA TYR A 184 -11.14 12.43 -9.36
C TYR A 184 -12.01 12.96 -10.52
N ALA A 185 -12.79 12.08 -11.17
CA ALA A 185 -13.69 12.48 -12.23
C ALA A 185 -14.79 13.42 -11.71
N PHE A 186 -15.39 13.06 -10.56
CA PHE A 186 -16.41 13.88 -9.89
C PHE A 186 -15.87 15.27 -9.54
N ARG A 187 -14.67 15.35 -8.97
CA ARG A 187 -14.01 16.61 -8.65
C ARG A 187 -13.90 17.51 -9.88
N ARG A 188 -13.44 16.97 -11.03
CA ARG A 188 -13.33 17.74 -12.28
C ARG A 188 -14.70 18.24 -12.78
N CYS A 189 -15.75 17.43 -12.61
CA CYS A 189 -17.10 17.87 -12.96
C CYS A 189 -17.56 19.03 -12.06
N VAL A 190 -17.31 18.96 -10.75
CA VAL A 190 -17.64 20.04 -9.81
C VAL A 190 -16.82 21.30 -10.10
N ASP A 191 -15.52 21.17 -10.36
CA ASP A 191 -14.65 22.29 -10.71
C ASP A 191 -15.12 22.98 -12.01
N GLY A 192 -15.71 22.23 -12.96
CA GLY A 192 -16.34 22.77 -14.17
C GLY A 192 -17.57 23.64 -13.88
N LEU A 193 -18.30 23.39 -12.78
CA LEU A 193 -19.45 24.23 -12.39
C LEU A 193 -19.02 25.62 -11.90
N VAL A 194 -17.83 25.77 -11.34
CA VAL A 194 -17.31 27.04 -10.80
C VAL A 194 -17.21 28.12 -11.89
N THR A 195 -17.20 27.75 -13.16
CA THR A 195 -17.22 28.70 -14.27
C THR A 195 -18.56 29.42 -14.45
N SER A 196 -19.66 28.87 -13.90
CA SER A 196 -21.03 29.38 -14.06
C SER A 196 -21.80 29.59 -12.76
N VAL A 197 -21.31 29.01 -11.66
CA VAL A 197 -21.94 29.06 -10.33
C VAL A 197 -20.90 29.48 -9.28
N ASP A 198 -21.32 30.33 -8.35
CA ASP A 198 -20.46 30.75 -7.24
C ASP A 198 -20.04 29.56 -6.37
N ALA A 199 -18.76 29.50 -6.01
CA ALA A 199 -18.17 28.42 -5.24
C ALA A 199 -18.81 28.23 -3.84
N ARG A 200 -19.29 29.31 -3.21
CA ARG A 200 -20.03 29.24 -1.94
C ARG A 200 -21.37 28.52 -2.10
N THR A 201 -22.07 28.80 -3.20
CA THR A 201 -23.33 28.13 -3.52
C THR A 201 -23.11 26.64 -3.77
N ILE A 202 -22.07 26.27 -4.53
CA ILE A 202 -21.68 24.86 -4.74
C ILE A 202 -21.42 24.20 -3.40
N SER A 203 -20.60 24.81 -2.54
CA SER A 203 -20.27 24.27 -1.22
C SER A 203 -21.51 24.12 -0.32
N ALA A 204 -22.40 25.12 -0.29
CA ALA A 204 -23.62 25.09 0.53
C ALA A 204 -24.61 24.00 0.10
N LEU A 205 -24.66 23.68 -1.19
CA LEU A 205 -25.55 22.66 -1.76
C LEU A 205 -24.89 21.27 -1.85
N SER A 206 -23.59 21.15 -1.54
CA SER A 206 -22.87 19.87 -1.52
C SER A 206 -23.23 19.09 -0.25
N GLY A 207 -24.06 18.08 -0.39
CA GLY A 207 -24.43 17.15 0.68
C GLY A 207 -23.29 16.20 1.07
N PRO A 208 -23.49 15.34 2.11
CA PRO A 208 -22.44 14.48 2.66
C PRO A 208 -21.74 13.56 1.62
N VAL A 209 -22.50 13.03 0.66
CA VAL A 209 -21.94 12.15 -0.40
C VAL A 209 -20.96 12.92 -1.28
N ALA A 210 -21.32 14.14 -1.72
CA ALA A 210 -20.44 14.98 -2.52
C ALA A 210 -19.18 15.38 -1.74
N GLN A 211 -19.35 15.74 -0.45
CA GLN A 211 -18.23 16.09 0.42
C GLN A 211 -17.25 14.91 0.59
N GLU A 212 -17.76 13.69 0.75
CA GLU A 212 -16.92 12.50 0.87
C GLU A 212 -16.14 12.21 -0.42
N LEU A 213 -16.78 12.28 -1.60
CA LEU A 213 -16.10 12.14 -2.89
C LEU A 213 -15.03 13.22 -3.08
N LEU A 214 -15.32 14.47 -2.71
CA LEU A 214 -14.36 15.56 -2.78
C LEU A 214 -13.20 15.37 -1.80
N ARG A 215 -13.44 14.79 -0.62
CA ARG A 215 -12.39 14.43 0.34
C ARG A 215 -11.47 13.34 -0.23
N ILE A 216 -12.03 12.27 -0.77
CA ILE A 216 -11.27 11.19 -1.43
C ILE A 216 -10.43 11.76 -2.58
N ALA A 217 -10.98 12.68 -3.37
CA ALA A 217 -10.31 13.33 -4.49
C ALA A 217 -9.15 14.26 -4.09
N GLN A 218 -8.90 14.48 -2.79
CA GLN A 218 -7.71 15.22 -2.31
C GLN A 218 -6.45 14.35 -2.25
N SER A 219 -6.57 13.04 -2.41
CA SER A 219 -5.42 12.12 -2.42
C SER A 219 -4.42 12.50 -3.53
N SER A 220 -3.13 12.31 -3.25
CA SER A 220 -2.07 12.68 -4.18
C SER A 220 -2.12 11.86 -5.46
N HIS A 221 -2.09 12.52 -6.61
CA HIS A 221 -1.93 11.87 -7.91
C HIS A 221 -0.59 11.13 -8.02
N GLU A 222 0.47 11.64 -7.40
CA GLU A 222 1.78 11.00 -7.37
C GLU A 222 1.72 9.61 -6.72
N MET A 223 0.93 9.46 -5.66
CA MET A 223 0.70 8.18 -5.00
C MET A 223 -0.16 7.24 -5.84
N TRP A 224 -1.22 7.76 -6.48
CA TRP A 224 -2.20 6.94 -7.17
C TRP A 224 -1.82 6.54 -8.59
N ASN A 225 -1.05 7.37 -9.32
CA ASN A 225 -0.66 7.07 -10.70
C ASN A 225 0.10 5.74 -10.86
N PRO A 226 1.09 5.40 -10.01
CA PRO A 226 1.75 4.09 -10.07
C PRO A 226 0.78 2.92 -9.79
N ILE A 227 -0.18 3.11 -8.86
CA ILE A 227 -1.21 2.10 -8.54
C ILE A 227 -2.11 1.86 -9.77
N PHE A 228 -2.60 2.94 -10.40
CA PHE A 228 -3.45 2.84 -11.58
C PHE A 228 -2.71 2.18 -12.75
N ALA A 229 -1.46 2.55 -12.98
CA ALA A 229 -0.66 1.96 -14.03
C ALA A 229 -0.43 0.45 -13.81
N ALA A 230 -0.13 0.06 -12.58
CA ALA A 230 0.15 -1.33 -12.23
C ALA A 230 -1.10 -2.23 -12.24
N ASN A 231 -2.32 -1.68 -12.09
CA ASN A 231 -3.58 -2.42 -12.11
C ASN A 231 -4.54 -1.96 -13.22
N ALA A 232 -4.02 -1.42 -14.32
CA ALA A 232 -4.81 -0.76 -15.36
C ALA A 232 -5.90 -1.67 -15.95
N VAL A 233 -5.55 -2.91 -16.28
CA VAL A 233 -6.49 -3.88 -16.91
C VAL A 233 -7.69 -4.17 -15.99
N ALA A 234 -7.46 -4.44 -14.71
CA ALA A 234 -8.53 -4.72 -13.77
C ALA A 234 -9.40 -3.47 -13.48
N ILE A 235 -8.80 -2.27 -13.55
CA ILE A 235 -9.54 -1.00 -13.41
C ILE A 235 -10.41 -0.75 -14.64
N GLU A 236 -9.92 -1.02 -15.85
CA GLU A 236 -10.69 -0.91 -17.09
C GLU A 236 -11.90 -1.87 -17.08
N ASP A 237 -11.71 -3.11 -16.64
CA ASP A 237 -12.79 -4.08 -16.46
C ASP A 237 -13.83 -3.62 -15.44
N ALA A 238 -13.38 -3.05 -14.33
CA ALA A 238 -14.25 -2.50 -13.30
C ALA A 238 -15.07 -1.29 -13.82
N LEU A 239 -14.44 -0.39 -14.59
CA LEU A 239 -15.11 0.74 -15.24
C LEU A 239 -16.15 0.26 -16.26
N ALA A 240 -15.81 -0.70 -17.10
CA ALA A 240 -16.72 -1.27 -18.07
C ALA A 240 -17.93 -1.94 -17.41
N ARG A 241 -17.73 -2.60 -16.26
CA ARG A 241 -18.82 -3.17 -15.46
C ARG A 241 -19.72 -2.08 -14.88
N LEU A 242 -19.14 -1.04 -14.28
CA LEU A 242 -19.91 0.09 -13.77
C LEU A 242 -20.74 0.77 -14.87
N GLN A 243 -20.15 0.95 -16.06
CA GLN A 243 -20.86 1.57 -17.19
C GLN A 243 -22.09 0.75 -17.60
N ARG A 244 -21.99 -0.57 -17.67
CA ARG A 244 -23.14 -1.46 -17.95
C ARG A 244 -24.26 -1.27 -16.91
N GLU A 245 -23.91 -1.28 -15.63
CA GLU A 245 -24.90 -1.09 -14.55
C GLU A 245 -25.60 0.27 -14.62
N LEU A 246 -24.90 1.31 -15.07
CA LEU A 246 -25.51 2.65 -15.28
C LEU A 246 -26.43 2.69 -16.50
N ASP A 247 -26.06 2.01 -17.59
CA ASP A 247 -26.84 1.96 -18.81
C ASP A 247 -28.12 1.13 -18.62
N ASP A 248 -28.05 0.01 -17.92
CA ASP A 248 -29.21 -0.83 -17.57
C ASP A 248 -30.23 -0.07 -16.72
N ARG A 249 -29.78 0.78 -15.79
CA ARG A 249 -30.67 1.64 -14.99
C ARG A 249 -31.35 2.74 -15.82
N ARG A 250 -30.70 3.27 -16.86
CA ARG A 250 -31.30 4.27 -17.77
C ARG A 250 -32.41 3.68 -18.63
N LEU A 251 -32.34 2.39 -18.94
CA LEU A 251 -33.36 1.70 -19.75
C LEU A 251 -34.55 1.19 -18.91
N SER A 252 -34.41 1.16 -17.57
CA SER A 252 -35.43 0.63 -16.64
C SER A 252 -36.33 1.72 -16.02
N GLY A 253 -36.13 2.98 -16.33
CA GLY A 253 -36.88 4.17 -15.85
C GLY A 253 -37.60 4.87 -16.99
#